data_8d068b3bc38448183cbf8d6b52110d36
#
_entry.id   8d068b3bc38448183cbf8d6b52110d36
#
_cell.length_a   1.000
_cell.length_b   1.000
_cell.length_c   1.000
_cell.angle_alpha   90.00
_cell.angle_beta   90.00
_cell.angle_gamma   90.00
#
_symmetry.space_group_name_H-M   'P 1'
#
loop_
_entity.id
_entity.type
_entity.pdbx_description
1 polymer ?
#
loop_
_entity_poly.entity_id
_entity_poly.type
_entity_poly.pdbx_seq_one_letter_code
_entity_poly.pdbx_strand_id
1 'polypeptide(L)'
;MPIRLVLPLLILLLAAALPARADVRVEGARLLVDGKPFQAHGVAGWGNLDMLPGLGVTTIRTYSDNGEDVLDAAQRLGLKVILGFWLEHPRRGFDYANPTHVEPQMARLRDFVLAHKDHPALLMWGIGNEVESELTDDSQVWPAIEEAARLVKSLDPDHPTLAVLAETGTDKVAKVKAQAPSIDVLGINSYGESVPSVPARVRAQGWTGPLILTELGAIGQWQAPKTGWGAAIEPTSTQKATLLEKQLSAIGPDSAGQILFLWGWKQEVTHTWHSLLLPTGEWQQSAEIMAAAWGGRTPGGNRAPRIAALAFANSDVIAPGREIVARLDASDPDGDSLIVEWEIMEEQQTLLKAGDAEPELRRFPQAIRAAANNAVTLGGLAPGAYRLYVTVRDGKGAAAAGNLPFRVE
;
A
#
# COMPACT_ATOMS: atom_id res chain seq x y z
N MET A 1 -65.70 -43.74 14.25
CA MET A 1 -64.81 -42.71 14.90
C MET A 1 -63.48 -42.75 14.21
N PRO A 2 -63.09 -41.72 13.49
CA PRO A 2 -61.75 -41.69 12.89
C PRO A 2 -60.76 -41.09 13.89
N ILE A 3 -59.66 -41.79 14.10
CA ILE A 3 -58.51 -41.37 14.93
C ILE A 3 -57.73 -40.32 14.14
N ARG A 4 -57.67 -39.09 14.65
CA ARG A 4 -56.82 -38.03 14.11
C ARG A 4 -55.39 -38.19 14.65
N LEU A 5 -54.48 -38.57 13.76
CA LEU A 5 -53.05 -38.53 14.03
C LEU A 5 -52.57 -37.05 14.02
N VAL A 6 -52.14 -36.54 15.12
CA VAL A 6 -51.47 -35.24 15.25
C VAL A 6 -49.97 -35.48 15.13
N LEU A 7 -49.39 -35.08 14.01
CA LEU A 7 -47.94 -35.11 13.81
C LEU A 7 -47.33 -33.90 14.50
N PRO A 8 -46.36 -34.01 15.40
CA PRO A 8 -45.67 -32.85 15.94
C PRO A 8 -44.71 -32.26 14.94
N LEU A 9 -44.90 -30.99 14.61
CA LEU A 9 -44.01 -30.21 13.76
C LEU A 9 -42.75 -29.89 14.57
N LEU A 10 -41.67 -30.58 14.28
CA LEU A 10 -40.34 -30.32 14.84
C LEU A 10 -39.75 -29.08 14.13
N ILE A 11 -39.85 -27.91 14.76
CA ILE A 11 -39.22 -26.67 14.30
C ILE A 11 -37.73 -26.80 14.66
N LEU A 12 -36.90 -27.15 13.67
CA LEU A 12 -35.43 -27.03 13.77
C LEU A 12 -35.10 -25.53 13.72
N LEU A 13 -34.85 -24.93 14.88
CA LEU A 13 -34.17 -23.63 14.97
C LEU A 13 -32.72 -23.84 14.49
N LEU A 14 -32.40 -23.51 13.23
CA LEU A 14 -31.03 -23.24 12.84
C LEU A 14 -30.60 -21.96 13.56
N ALA A 15 -29.92 -22.11 14.68
CA ALA A 15 -29.12 -21.04 15.23
C ALA A 15 -27.99 -20.76 14.22
N ALA A 16 -28.08 -19.65 13.47
CA ALA A 16 -26.96 -19.14 12.72
C ALA A 16 -25.84 -18.88 13.73
N ALA A 17 -24.84 -19.76 13.77
CA ALA A 17 -23.65 -19.52 14.57
C ALA A 17 -23.03 -18.23 14.04
N LEU A 18 -22.93 -17.20 14.88
CA LEU A 18 -22.12 -16.03 14.57
C LEU A 18 -20.74 -16.55 14.22
N PRO A 19 -20.10 -16.01 13.17
CA PRO A 19 -18.74 -16.43 12.81
C PRO A 19 -17.85 -16.24 14.04
N ALA A 20 -17.20 -17.32 14.47
CA ALA A 20 -16.32 -17.29 15.61
C ALA A 20 -15.14 -16.35 15.31
N ARG A 21 -14.72 -15.58 16.30
CA ARG A 21 -13.49 -14.80 16.28
C ARG A 21 -12.32 -15.70 15.84
N ALA A 22 -11.42 -15.19 15.01
CA ALA A 22 -10.23 -15.94 14.61
C ALA A 22 -9.28 -16.12 15.80
N ASP A 23 -8.75 -17.34 15.98
CA ASP A 23 -7.64 -17.60 16.92
C ASP A 23 -6.32 -17.22 16.25
N VAL A 24 -5.74 -16.06 16.61
CA VAL A 24 -4.49 -15.56 16.03
C VAL A 24 -3.38 -15.68 17.07
N ARG A 25 -2.30 -16.39 16.69
CA ARG A 25 -1.16 -16.63 17.60
C ARG A 25 0.17 -16.37 16.94
N VAL A 26 1.13 -15.97 17.76
CA VAL A 26 2.55 -15.87 17.39
C VAL A 26 3.32 -17.05 17.99
N GLU A 27 3.99 -17.81 17.14
CA GLU A 27 4.88 -18.90 17.56
C GLU A 27 6.28 -18.73 16.94
N GLY A 28 7.21 -18.23 17.73
CA GLY A 28 8.54 -17.87 17.24
C GLY A 28 8.45 -16.78 16.16
N ALA A 29 8.92 -17.06 14.95
CA ALA A 29 8.86 -16.12 13.84
C ALA A 29 7.61 -16.29 12.94
N ARG A 30 6.62 -17.11 13.35
CA ARG A 30 5.44 -17.44 12.54
C ARG A 30 4.16 -16.85 13.09
N LEU A 31 3.23 -16.56 12.20
CA LEU A 31 1.82 -16.31 12.53
C LEU A 31 1.02 -17.60 12.32
N LEU A 32 0.10 -17.87 13.24
CA LEU A 32 -0.90 -18.90 13.11
C LEU A 32 -2.30 -18.26 13.15
N VAL A 33 -3.17 -18.73 12.29
CA VAL A 33 -4.61 -18.40 12.31
C VAL A 33 -5.37 -19.71 12.38
N ASP A 34 -6.23 -19.87 13.39
CA ASP A 34 -6.98 -21.11 13.67
C ASP A 34 -6.06 -22.34 13.72
N GLY A 35 -4.89 -22.18 14.35
CA GLY A 35 -3.87 -23.22 14.53
C GLY A 35 -3.08 -23.58 13.26
N LYS A 36 -3.25 -22.86 12.15
CA LYS A 36 -2.54 -23.10 10.89
C LYS A 36 -1.54 -21.99 10.59
N PRO A 37 -0.36 -22.30 10.00
CA PRO A 37 0.56 -21.28 9.53
C PRO A 37 -0.14 -20.32 8.57
N PHE A 38 0.03 -19.03 8.81
CA PHE A 38 -0.58 -17.96 8.02
C PHE A 38 0.50 -17.03 7.46
N GLN A 39 0.38 -16.72 6.17
CA GLN A 39 1.19 -15.72 5.49
C GLN A 39 0.30 -14.52 5.14
N ALA A 40 0.66 -13.36 5.64
CA ALA A 40 -0.05 -12.12 5.34
C ALA A 40 0.34 -11.59 3.93
N HIS A 41 -0.16 -12.25 2.89
CA HIS A 41 -0.07 -11.76 1.51
C HIS A 41 -1.09 -10.65 1.33
N GLY A 42 -0.67 -9.41 1.26
CA GLY A 42 -1.62 -8.33 1.42
C GLY A 42 -1.35 -7.08 0.61
N VAL A 43 -2.30 -6.17 0.76
CA VAL A 43 -2.24 -4.83 0.21
C VAL A 43 -2.62 -3.81 1.27
N ALA A 44 -2.01 -2.63 1.20
CA ALA A 44 -2.47 -1.44 1.90
C ALA A 44 -3.42 -0.67 1.01
N GLY A 45 -4.48 -0.10 1.58
CA GLY A 45 -5.50 0.65 0.82
C GLY A 45 -6.83 -0.10 0.71
N TRP A 46 -7.74 0.45 -0.09
CA TRP A 46 -9.16 0.05 -0.10
C TRP A 46 -9.86 0.13 -1.46
N GLY A 47 -9.12 0.23 -2.57
CA GLY A 47 -9.70 0.23 -3.92
C GLY A 47 -10.14 -1.18 -4.34
N ASN A 48 -11.31 -1.33 -4.96
CA ASN A 48 -11.83 -2.56 -5.56
C ASN A 48 -11.46 -3.87 -4.81
N LEU A 49 -11.93 -4.00 -3.56
CA LEU A 49 -11.57 -5.13 -2.68
C LEU A 49 -12.02 -6.50 -3.23
N ASP A 50 -13.09 -6.53 -4.05
CA ASP A 50 -13.66 -7.77 -4.57
C ASP A 50 -12.69 -8.54 -5.51
N MET A 51 -11.67 -7.87 -6.05
CA MET A 51 -10.63 -8.52 -6.86
C MET A 51 -9.61 -9.29 -6.02
N LEU A 52 -9.39 -8.89 -4.77
CA LEU A 52 -8.26 -9.33 -3.95
C LEU A 52 -8.17 -10.84 -3.74
N PRO A 53 -9.27 -11.55 -3.39
CA PRO A 53 -9.21 -13.00 -3.21
C PRO A 53 -8.76 -13.74 -4.49
N GLY A 54 -9.22 -13.28 -5.66
CA GLY A 54 -8.81 -13.83 -6.95
C GLY A 54 -7.32 -13.70 -7.23
N LEU A 55 -6.68 -12.65 -6.71
CA LEU A 55 -5.23 -12.40 -6.82
C LEU A 55 -4.40 -13.16 -5.77
N GLY A 56 -5.00 -13.98 -4.91
CA GLY A 56 -4.29 -14.70 -3.85
C GLY A 56 -3.99 -13.86 -2.62
N VAL A 57 -4.60 -12.69 -2.50
CA VAL A 57 -4.49 -11.83 -1.31
C VAL A 57 -5.23 -12.46 -0.15
N THR A 58 -4.62 -12.42 1.03
CA THR A 58 -5.19 -12.92 2.30
C THR A 58 -5.43 -11.81 3.31
N THR A 59 -4.82 -10.63 3.11
CA THR A 59 -4.74 -9.60 4.13
C THR A 59 -4.89 -8.20 3.55
N ILE A 60 -5.63 -7.35 4.26
CA ILE A 60 -5.70 -5.90 4.02
C ILE A 60 -5.04 -5.18 5.20
N ARG A 61 -4.26 -4.14 4.93
CA ARG A 61 -3.73 -3.25 5.96
C ARG A 61 -4.38 -1.88 5.89
N THR A 62 -4.83 -1.37 7.03
CA THR A 62 -5.33 -0.01 7.19
C THR A 62 -4.38 0.85 8.03
N TYR A 63 -4.62 2.16 8.08
CA TYR A 63 -3.76 3.13 8.78
C TYR A 63 -4.50 3.91 9.88
N SER A 64 -5.82 4.01 9.79
CA SER A 64 -6.65 4.82 10.69
C SER A 64 -8.10 4.32 10.76
N ASP A 65 -8.91 5.02 11.50
CA ASP A 65 -10.21 4.70 12.11
C ASP A 65 -11.37 4.26 11.17
N ASN A 66 -11.15 3.98 9.91
CA ASN A 66 -12.19 3.49 8.98
C ASN A 66 -12.42 1.96 9.11
N GLY A 67 -12.34 1.47 10.38
CA GLY A 67 -12.23 0.03 10.65
C GLY A 67 -13.46 -0.77 10.28
N GLU A 68 -14.66 -0.27 10.55
CA GLU A 68 -15.87 -1.09 10.47
C GLU A 68 -16.19 -1.53 9.03
N ASP A 69 -16.24 -0.61 8.10
CA ASP A 69 -16.52 -0.92 6.69
C ASP A 69 -15.50 -1.88 6.06
N VAL A 70 -14.22 -1.73 6.42
CA VAL A 70 -13.13 -2.59 5.89
C VAL A 70 -13.17 -3.97 6.52
N LEU A 71 -13.44 -4.08 7.82
CA LEU A 71 -13.56 -5.36 8.52
C LEU A 71 -14.71 -6.19 7.97
N ASP A 72 -15.89 -5.59 7.80
CA ASP A 72 -17.07 -6.25 7.24
C ASP A 72 -16.83 -6.70 5.79
N ALA A 73 -16.22 -5.83 4.97
CA ALA A 73 -15.87 -6.18 3.60
C ALA A 73 -14.85 -7.33 3.57
N ALA A 74 -13.81 -7.29 4.40
CA ALA A 74 -12.81 -8.34 4.50
C ALA A 74 -13.43 -9.67 4.94
N GLN A 75 -14.31 -9.66 5.94
CA GLN A 75 -15.01 -10.86 6.39
C GLN A 75 -15.83 -11.49 5.25
N ARG A 76 -16.59 -10.69 4.52
CA ARG A 76 -17.39 -11.16 3.38
C ARG A 76 -16.51 -11.81 2.30
N LEU A 77 -15.30 -11.30 2.11
CA LEU A 77 -14.34 -11.77 1.11
C LEU A 77 -13.39 -12.88 1.64
N GLY A 78 -13.51 -13.28 2.90
CA GLY A 78 -12.62 -14.26 3.51
C GLY A 78 -11.20 -13.76 3.77
N LEU A 79 -11.02 -12.44 3.83
CA LEU A 79 -9.74 -11.78 4.09
C LEU A 79 -9.58 -11.47 5.58
N LYS A 80 -8.33 -11.22 6.00
CA LYS A 80 -7.98 -10.74 7.33
C LYS A 80 -7.51 -9.29 7.27
N VAL A 81 -7.57 -8.57 8.40
CA VAL A 81 -7.20 -7.15 8.45
C VAL A 81 -6.13 -6.91 9.52
N ILE A 82 -5.04 -6.29 9.11
CA ILE A 82 -4.14 -5.58 10.00
C ILE A 82 -4.76 -4.22 10.23
N LEU A 83 -5.43 -4.05 11.38
CA LEU A 83 -6.19 -2.86 11.68
C LEU A 83 -5.29 -1.82 12.34
N GLY A 84 -4.96 -0.77 11.60
CA GLY A 84 -4.07 0.29 12.04
C GLY A 84 -4.78 1.32 12.92
N PHE A 85 -4.13 1.71 14.01
CA PHE A 85 -4.44 2.91 14.77
C PHE A 85 -3.36 3.96 14.54
N TRP A 86 -3.78 5.17 14.16
CA TRP A 86 -2.84 6.26 13.92
C TRP A 86 -2.35 6.86 15.23
N LEU A 87 -1.05 6.68 15.51
CA LEU A 87 -0.34 7.46 16.52
C LEU A 87 0.17 8.76 15.91
N GLU A 88 -0.06 9.86 16.56
CA GLU A 88 0.34 11.18 16.07
C GLU A 88 1.86 11.35 16.04
N HIS A 89 2.35 12.03 15.02
CA HIS A 89 3.78 12.16 14.76
C HIS A 89 4.40 13.38 15.44
N PRO A 90 5.53 13.22 16.16
CA PRO A 90 6.27 14.36 16.71
C PRO A 90 6.71 15.37 15.62
N ARG A 91 7.04 14.89 14.43
CA ARG A 91 7.36 15.77 13.28
C ARG A 91 6.23 16.70 12.88
N ARG A 92 5.01 16.43 13.32
CA ARG A 92 3.81 17.28 13.14
C ARG A 92 3.45 18.10 14.38
N GLY A 93 4.34 18.11 15.39
CA GLY A 93 4.16 18.88 16.61
C GLY A 93 3.47 18.15 17.76
N PHE A 94 3.27 16.82 17.66
CA PHE A 94 2.78 16.05 18.77
C PHE A 94 3.88 15.80 19.80
N ASP A 95 3.60 16.08 21.08
CA ASP A 95 4.54 15.90 22.17
C ASP A 95 4.06 14.78 23.09
N TYR A 96 4.80 13.68 23.07
CA TYR A 96 4.52 12.51 23.90
C TYR A 96 4.85 12.72 25.40
N ALA A 97 5.54 13.80 25.77
CA ALA A 97 5.73 14.19 27.16
C ALA A 97 4.56 15.03 27.69
N ASN A 98 3.63 15.47 26.82
CA ASN A 98 2.52 16.32 27.19
C ASN A 98 1.25 15.50 27.43
N PRO A 99 0.74 15.36 28.69
CA PRO A 99 -0.48 14.61 28.95
C PRO A 99 -1.70 15.11 28.18
N THR A 100 -1.79 16.41 27.88
CA THR A 100 -2.92 16.97 27.11
C THR A 100 -2.96 16.51 25.66
N HIS A 101 -1.86 16.04 25.11
CA HIS A 101 -1.79 15.37 23.81
C HIS A 101 -2.05 13.86 23.94
N VAL A 102 -1.39 13.22 24.92
CA VAL A 102 -1.38 11.75 25.06
C VAL A 102 -2.72 11.20 25.55
N GLU A 103 -3.32 11.79 26.58
CA GLU A 103 -4.57 11.27 27.17
C GLU A 103 -5.72 11.15 26.16
N PRO A 104 -6.02 12.15 25.32
CA PRO A 104 -7.06 12.02 24.30
C PRO A 104 -6.74 10.96 23.24
N GLN A 105 -5.45 10.81 22.85
CA GLN A 105 -5.02 9.78 21.89
C GLN A 105 -5.24 8.37 22.49
N MET A 106 -4.85 8.17 23.74
CA MET A 106 -5.02 6.89 24.42
C MET A 106 -6.49 6.55 24.68
N ALA A 107 -7.33 7.55 24.93
CA ALA A 107 -8.78 7.37 25.04
C ALA A 107 -9.37 6.90 23.68
N ARG A 108 -9.01 7.55 22.57
CA ARG A 108 -9.43 7.10 21.24
C ARG A 108 -8.96 5.67 20.94
N LEU A 109 -7.72 5.33 21.28
CA LEU A 109 -7.19 3.96 21.10
C LEU A 109 -8.01 2.94 21.89
N ARG A 110 -8.37 3.26 23.15
CA ARG A 110 -9.24 2.41 23.98
C ARG A 110 -10.58 2.14 23.30
N ASP A 111 -11.25 3.20 22.88
CA ASP A 111 -12.58 3.11 22.27
C ASP A 111 -12.50 2.33 20.94
N PHE A 112 -11.47 2.56 20.16
CA PHE A 112 -11.18 1.85 18.90
C PHE A 112 -10.99 0.34 19.11
N VAL A 113 -10.20 -0.05 20.10
CA VAL A 113 -9.98 -1.47 20.41
C VAL A 113 -11.28 -2.12 20.89
N LEU A 114 -12.01 -1.48 21.79
CA LEU A 114 -13.27 -2.01 22.33
C LEU A 114 -14.34 -2.19 21.26
N ALA A 115 -14.36 -1.31 20.24
CA ALA A 115 -15.30 -1.40 19.14
C ALA A 115 -15.02 -2.58 18.19
N HIS A 116 -13.74 -2.96 17.99
CA HIS A 116 -13.37 -3.86 16.88
C HIS A 116 -12.76 -5.20 17.31
N LYS A 117 -12.37 -5.37 18.58
CA LYS A 117 -11.62 -6.55 19.08
C LYS A 117 -12.30 -7.89 18.85
N ASP A 118 -13.61 -7.92 18.75
CA ASP A 118 -14.39 -9.16 18.59
C ASP A 118 -14.73 -9.46 17.12
N HIS A 119 -14.21 -8.66 16.18
CA HIS A 119 -14.54 -8.82 14.77
C HIS A 119 -13.77 -10.00 14.12
N PRO A 120 -14.46 -10.95 13.42
CA PRO A 120 -13.83 -12.17 12.88
C PRO A 120 -12.74 -11.95 11.85
N ALA A 121 -12.74 -10.82 11.15
CA ALA A 121 -11.70 -10.48 10.17
C ALA A 121 -10.45 -9.84 10.79
N LEU A 122 -10.47 -9.45 12.06
CA LEU A 122 -9.30 -8.87 12.71
C LEU A 122 -8.16 -9.89 12.76
N LEU A 123 -6.98 -9.50 12.27
CA LEU A 123 -5.77 -10.29 12.33
C LEU A 123 -4.86 -9.82 13.48
N MET A 124 -4.62 -8.53 13.52
CA MET A 124 -3.75 -7.90 14.52
C MET A 124 -3.94 -6.39 14.55
N TRP A 125 -3.43 -5.76 15.59
CA TRP A 125 -3.45 -4.32 15.80
C TRP A 125 -2.18 -3.66 15.30
N GLY A 126 -2.29 -2.74 14.34
CA GLY A 126 -1.19 -1.88 13.90
C GLY A 126 -1.05 -0.66 14.81
N ILE A 127 0.04 -0.56 15.56
CA ILE A 127 0.30 0.52 16.52
C ILE A 127 1.16 1.59 15.85
N GLY A 128 0.51 2.63 15.34
CA GLY A 128 1.13 3.71 14.58
C GLY A 128 1.65 3.27 13.21
N ASN A 129 2.16 4.23 12.48
CA ASN A 129 2.88 4.05 11.21
C ASN A 129 4.03 5.04 11.14
N GLU A 130 5.27 4.55 11.11
CA GLU A 130 6.47 5.38 10.95
C GLU A 130 6.56 6.57 11.93
N VAL A 131 6.12 6.37 13.16
CA VAL A 131 6.03 7.45 14.18
C VAL A 131 7.39 8.08 14.46
N GLU A 132 8.46 7.29 14.31
CA GLU A 132 9.86 7.67 14.49
C GLU A 132 10.49 8.35 13.27
N SER A 133 9.75 8.45 12.16
CA SER A 133 10.29 8.97 10.90
C SER A 133 10.69 10.44 10.99
N GLU A 134 11.86 10.77 10.40
CA GLU A 134 12.40 12.13 10.30
C GLU A 134 12.73 12.80 11.65
N LEU A 135 12.83 12.04 12.73
CA LEU A 135 13.22 12.56 14.02
C LEU A 135 14.74 12.51 14.21
N THR A 136 15.30 13.56 14.77
CA THR A 136 16.68 13.57 15.29
C THR A 136 16.78 12.98 16.69
N ASP A 137 15.70 13.07 17.47
CA ASP A 137 15.52 12.44 18.78
C ASP A 137 14.20 11.66 18.78
N ASP A 138 14.30 10.34 18.82
CA ASP A 138 13.19 9.40 18.85
C ASP A 138 12.92 8.81 20.24
N SER A 139 13.60 9.33 21.29
CA SER A 139 13.60 8.75 22.63
C SER A 139 12.22 8.63 23.27
N GLN A 140 11.28 9.51 22.93
CA GLN A 140 9.91 9.48 23.44
C GLN A 140 8.97 8.55 22.67
N VAL A 141 9.33 8.18 21.44
CA VAL A 141 8.45 7.38 20.56
C VAL A 141 8.33 5.94 21.04
N TRP A 142 9.45 5.33 21.44
CA TRP A 142 9.49 3.91 21.82
C TRP A 142 8.67 3.61 23.07
N PRO A 143 8.79 4.40 24.18
CA PRO A 143 7.90 4.26 25.33
C PRO A 143 6.43 4.50 24.99
N ALA A 144 6.11 5.42 24.08
CA ALA A 144 4.73 5.68 23.68
C ALA A 144 4.13 4.51 22.89
N ILE A 145 4.90 3.88 22.00
CA ILE A 145 4.49 2.64 21.29
C ILE A 145 4.26 1.52 22.32
N GLU A 146 5.13 1.37 23.33
CA GLU A 146 4.96 0.39 24.38
C GLU A 146 3.70 0.63 25.20
N GLU A 147 3.43 1.88 25.60
CA GLU A 147 2.22 2.23 26.35
C GLU A 147 0.95 1.90 25.56
N ALA A 148 0.92 2.27 24.27
CA ALA A 148 -0.18 1.94 23.38
C ALA A 148 -0.36 0.42 23.23
N ALA A 149 0.73 -0.32 23.00
CA ALA A 149 0.68 -1.79 22.87
C ALA A 149 0.19 -2.46 24.16
N ARG A 150 0.62 -2.00 25.32
CA ARG A 150 0.14 -2.50 26.62
C ARG A 150 -1.34 -2.22 26.84
N LEU A 151 -1.82 -1.04 26.47
CA LEU A 151 -3.25 -0.73 26.52
C LEU A 151 -4.04 -1.70 25.65
N VAL A 152 -3.62 -1.90 24.39
CA VAL A 152 -4.26 -2.86 23.47
C VAL A 152 -4.31 -4.24 24.08
N LYS A 153 -3.19 -4.79 24.56
CA LYS A 153 -3.12 -6.12 25.18
C LYS A 153 -3.97 -6.26 26.45
N SER A 154 -4.15 -5.17 27.19
CA SER A 154 -5.02 -5.19 28.37
C SER A 154 -6.51 -5.30 28.03
N LEU A 155 -6.91 -4.87 26.83
CA LEU A 155 -8.28 -4.86 26.33
C LEU A 155 -8.58 -6.04 25.41
N ASP A 156 -7.55 -6.49 24.69
CA ASP A 156 -7.59 -7.58 23.73
C ASP A 156 -6.31 -8.42 23.83
N PRO A 157 -6.25 -9.41 24.70
CA PRO A 157 -5.09 -10.29 24.85
C PRO A 157 -4.94 -11.32 23.73
N ASP A 158 -5.96 -11.47 22.86
CA ASP A 158 -6.04 -12.55 21.88
C ASP A 158 -5.46 -12.17 20.51
N HIS A 159 -5.40 -10.87 20.18
CA HIS A 159 -4.80 -10.44 18.92
C HIS A 159 -3.40 -9.84 19.12
N PRO A 160 -2.44 -10.17 18.25
CA PRO A 160 -1.09 -9.61 18.29
C PRO A 160 -1.06 -8.10 18.04
N THR A 161 -0.03 -7.45 18.57
CA THR A 161 0.31 -6.06 18.29
C THR A 161 1.46 -5.97 17.31
N LEU A 162 1.38 -5.03 16.36
CA LEU A 162 2.35 -4.77 15.31
C LEU A 162 2.83 -3.31 15.42
N ALA A 163 4.13 -3.06 15.52
CA ALA A 163 4.72 -1.73 15.30
C ALA A 163 5.28 -1.62 13.89
N VAL A 164 5.07 -0.47 13.24
CA VAL A 164 5.49 -0.24 11.85
C VAL A 164 6.54 0.86 11.78
N LEU A 165 7.72 0.52 11.27
CA LEU A 165 8.88 1.40 11.16
C LEU A 165 9.14 1.84 9.72
N ALA A 166 9.58 3.10 9.57
CA ALA A 166 10.16 3.61 8.33
C ALA A 166 11.56 3.06 8.14
N GLU A 167 11.71 1.98 7.38
CA GLU A 167 12.98 1.27 7.20
C GLU A 167 13.61 0.75 8.52
N THR A 168 14.59 -0.14 8.41
CA THR A 168 15.21 -0.76 9.60
C THR A 168 16.13 0.21 10.38
N GLY A 169 16.64 1.25 9.71
CA GLY A 169 17.66 2.08 10.28
C GLY A 169 18.90 1.29 10.72
N THR A 170 19.73 1.87 11.58
CA THR A 170 20.88 1.21 12.18
C THR A 170 20.56 0.51 13.51
N ASP A 171 19.53 0.99 14.24
CA ASP A 171 19.22 0.56 15.61
C ASP A 171 17.72 0.56 15.95
N LYS A 172 16.83 0.98 15.04
CA LYS A 172 15.39 1.10 15.31
C LYS A 172 14.77 -0.21 15.77
N VAL A 173 15.15 -1.32 15.13
CA VAL A 173 14.64 -2.66 15.48
C VAL A 173 15.11 -3.07 16.88
N ALA A 174 16.37 -2.78 17.21
CA ALA A 174 16.91 -3.03 18.55
C ALA A 174 16.21 -2.17 19.62
N LYS A 175 15.86 -0.92 19.30
CA LYS A 175 15.08 -0.03 20.17
C LYS A 175 13.66 -0.57 20.42
N VAL A 176 12.94 -1.02 19.40
CA VAL A 176 11.62 -1.67 19.58
C VAL A 176 11.76 -2.85 20.52
N LYS A 177 12.71 -3.75 20.28
CA LYS A 177 12.94 -4.93 21.11
C LYS A 177 13.22 -4.58 22.58
N ALA A 178 13.98 -3.51 22.83
CA ALA A 178 14.40 -3.11 24.17
C ALA A 178 13.34 -2.27 24.90
N GLN A 179 12.60 -1.42 24.22
CA GLN A 179 11.76 -0.37 24.81
C GLN A 179 10.26 -0.57 24.55
N ALA A 180 9.88 -1.44 23.60
CA ALA A 180 8.49 -1.79 23.31
C ALA A 180 8.26 -3.32 23.32
N PRO A 181 8.57 -4.02 24.44
CA PRO A 181 8.48 -5.48 24.51
C PRO A 181 7.08 -6.04 24.39
N SER A 182 6.05 -5.22 24.47
CA SER A 182 4.65 -5.63 24.23
C SER A 182 4.30 -5.73 22.74
N ILE A 183 5.21 -5.40 21.84
CA ILE A 183 5.05 -5.61 20.40
C ILE A 183 5.39 -7.06 20.06
N ASP A 184 4.41 -7.76 19.45
CA ASP A 184 4.54 -9.17 19.06
C ASP A 184 5.10 -9.35 17.65
N VAL A 185 4.78 -8.44 16.74
CA VAL A 185 5.11 -8.49 15.31
C VAL A 185 5.82 -7.20 14.91
N LEU A 186 6.89 -7.32 14.14
CA LEU A 186 7.58 -6.16 13.59
C LEU A 186 7.13 -5.90 12.15
N GLY A 187 6.71 -4.67 11.86
CA GLY A 187 6.43 -4.16 10.53
C GLY A 187 7.55 -3.26 10.02
N ILE A 188 7.94 -3.45 8.77
CA ILE A 188 8.92 -2.58 8.10
C ILE A 188 8.34 -2.08 6.78
N ASN A 189 8.27 -0.76 6.63
CA ASN A 189 8.04 -0.12 5.35
C ASN A 189 9.38 0.04 4.64
N SER A 190 9.53 -0.55 3.46
CA SER A 190 10.76 -0.47 2.67
C SER A 190 10.45 -0.52 1.18
N TYR A 191 11.19 0.26 0.40
CA TYR A 191 10.91 0.46 -1.02
C TYR A 191 12.14 0.22 -1.89
N GLY A 192 11.90 -0.02 -3.18
CA GLY A 192 12.96 -0.13 -4.15
C GLY A 192 13.90 -1.32 -3.92
N GLU A 193 15.17 -1.10 -4.16
CA GLU A 193 16.21 -2.14 -4.12
C GLU A 193 16.60 -2.58 -2.69
N SER A 194 16.17 -1.85 -1.65
CA SER A 194 16.46 -2.21 -0.25
C SER A 194 15.60 -3.35 0.28
N VAL A 195 14.42 -3.58 -0.29
CA VAL A 195 13.41 -4.55 0.14
C VAL A 195 13.97 -5.96 0.37
N PRO A 196 14.72 -6.57 -0.57
CA PRO A 196 15.23 -7.94 -0.40
C PRO A 196 16.14 -8.14 0.82
N SER A 197 16.79 -7.09 1.29
CA SER A 197 17.73 -7.16 2.43
C SER A 197 17.06 -6.96 3.79
N VAL A 198 15.80 -6.56 3.84
CA VAL A 198 15.08 -6.24 5.09
C VAL A 198 15.10 -7.39 6.09
N PRO A 199 14.78 -8.65 5.73
CA PRO A 199 14.78 -9.74 6.72
C PRO A 199 16.14 -9.91 7.39
N ALA A 200 17.22 -9.93 6.61
CA ALA A 200 18.58 -10.07 7.17
C ALA A 200 18.97 -8.90 8.08
N ARG A 201 18.64 -7.66 7.70
CA ARG A 201 18.92 -6.46 8.53
C ARG A 201 18.11 -6.45 9.83
N VAL A 202 16.89 -6.93 9.82
CA VAL A 202 16.03 -7.07 11.01
C VAL A 202 16.60 -8.12 11.95
N ARG A 203 17.00 -9.30 11.43
CA ARG A 203 17.61 -10.36 12.24
C ARG A 203 18.96 -9.93 12.83
N ALA A 204 19.76 -9.19 12.08
CA ALA A 204 21.05 -8.64 12.56
C ALA A 204 20.90 -7.70 13.76
N GLN A 205 19.74 -7.00 13.90
CA GLN A 205 19.41 -6.17 15.06
C GLN A 205 18.76 -6.98 16.20
N GLY A 206 18.68 -8.31 16.08
CA GLY A 206 18.29 -9.23 17.16
C GLY A 206 16.79 -9.46 17.29
N TRP A 207 15.94 -9.08 16.32
CA TRP A 207 14.54 -9.44 16.31
C TRP A 207 14.37 -10.92 15.96
N THR A 208 13.61 -11.65 16.76
CA THR A 208 13.35 -13.10 16.58
C THR A 208 11.89 -13.44 16.33
N GLY A 209 10.98 -12.49 16.54
CA GLY A 209 9.56 -12.62 16.29
C GLY A 209 9.19 -12.56 14.79
N PRO A 210 7.89 -12.61 14.46
CA PRO A 210 7.41 -12.44 13.10
C PRO A 210 7.80 -11.07 12.55
N LEU A 211 8.13 -11.06 11.25
CA LEU A 211 8.39 -9.86 10.46
C LEU A 211 7.38 -9.78 9.33
N ILE A 212 6.74 -8.62 9.16
CA ILE A 212 5.93 -8.31 7.99
C ILE A 212 6.56 -7.10 7.29
N LEU A 213 6.76 -7.20 5.97
CA LEU A 213 7.02 -6.00 5.18
C LEU A 213 5.68 -5.30 5.00
N THR A 214 5.45 -4.26 5.79
CA THR A 214 4.15 -3.59 5.92
C THR A 214 3.86 -2.57 4.83
N GLU A 215 4.89 -2.16 4.10
CA GLU A 215 4.83 -1.51 2.81
C GLU A 215 6.02 -1.92 1.97
N LEU A 216 5.76 -2.27 0.72
CA LEU A 216 6.78 -2.48 -0.29
C LEU A 216 6.22 -2.13 -1.67
N GLY A 217 7.11 -1.84 -2.61
CA GLY A 217 6.71 -1.48 -3.96
C GLY A 217 7.81 -0.77 -4.75
N ALA A 218 7.39 0.17 -5.59
CA ALA A 218 8.28 0.94 -6.45
C ALA A 218 9.40 1.64 -5.67
N ILE A 219 10.46 2.05 -6.38
CA ILE A 219 11.47 2.94 -5.80
C ILE A 219 10.80 4.23 -5.32
N GLY A 220 11.12 4.68 -4.11
CA GLY A 220 10.60 5.94 -3.59
C GLY A 220 11.15 7.15 -4.35
N GLN A 221 10.38 8.24 -4.43
CA GLN A 221 10.79 9.47 -5.11
C GLN A 221 12.06 10.08 -4.52
N TRP A 222 12.35 9.81 -3.26
CA TRP A 222 13.59 10.25 -2.57
C TRP A 222 14.84 9.50 -3.05
N GLN A 223 14.70 8.32 -3.64
CA GLN A 223 15.77 7.48 -4.19
C GLN A 223 15.80 7.49 -5.73
N ALA A 224 14.74 7.97 -6.37
CA ALA A 224 14.61 7.95 -7.82
C ALA A 224 15.65 8.85 -8.49
N PRO A 225 16.12 8.50 -9.69
CA PRO A 225 16.89 9.40 -10.54
C PRO A 225 16.16 10.72 -10.75
N LYS A 226 16.92 11.79 -10.97
CA LYS A 226 16.35 13.12 -11.21
C LYS A 226 16.79 13.66 -12.56
N THR A 227 15.95 14.50 -13.15
CA THR A 227 16.32 15.33 -14.31
C THR A 227 17.44 16.30 -13.94
N GLY A 228 18.08 16.90 -14.94
CA GLY A 228 19.10 17.95 -14.72
C GLY A 228 18.58 19.17 -13.95
N TRP A 229 17.27 19.36 -13.89
CA TRP A 229 16.60 20.47 -13.19
C TRP A 229 15.85 20.01 -11.92
N GLY A 230 16.05 18.75 -11.47
CA GLY A 230 15.69 18.26 -10.14
C GLY A 230 14.38 17.49 -10.00
N ALA A 231 13.57 17.33 -11.05
CA ALA A 231 12.34 16.52 -10.98
C ALA A 231 12.66 15.03 -10.88
N ALA A 232 11.94 14.31 -10.05
CA ALA A 232 12.08 12.89 -9.90
C ALA A 232 11.56 12.14 -11.15
N ILE A 233 12.32 11.16 -11.63
CA ILE A 233 11.97 10.32 -12.78
C ILE A 233 11.27 9.07 -12.27
N GLU A 234 9.98 8.97 -12.53
CA GLU A 234 9.18 7.83 -12.14
C GLU A 234 9.36 6.67 -13.12
N PRO A 235 9.58 5.43 -12.64
CA PRO A 235 9.54 4.24 -13.49
C PRO A 235 8.13 4.02 -14.07
N THR A 236 8.03 3.50 -15.29
CA THR A 236 6.74 3.06 -15.86
C THR A 236 6.13 1.93 -15.03
N SER A 237 4.83 1.69 -15.16
CA SER A 237 4.16 0.57 -14.48
C SER A 237 4.80 -0.79 -14.79
N THR A 238 5.32 -0.95 -16.01
CA THR A 238 6.05 -2.17 -16.42
C THR A 238 7.38 -2.33 -15.67
N GLN A 239 8.14 -1.24 -15.51
CA GLN A 239 9.38 -1.26 -14.74
C GLN A 239 9.12 -1.49 -13.24
N LYS A 240 8.06 -0.89 -12.69
CA LYS A 240 7.62 -1.13 -11.31
C LYS A 240 7.26 -2.58 -11.08
N ALA A 241 6.53 -3.21 -12.00
CA ALA A 241 6.17 -4.62 -11.92
C ALA A 241 7.40 -5.54 -11.96
N THR A 242 8.39 -5.24 -12.81
CA THR A 242 9.65 -5.99 -12.85
C THR A 242 10.41 -5.91 -11.52
N LEU A 243 10.46 -4.73 -10.92
CA LEU A 243 11.06 -4.56 -9.59
C LEU A 243 10.29 -5.34 -8.52
N LEU A 244 8.96 -5.28 -8.54
CA LEU A 244 8.10 -6.01 -7.60
C LEU A 244 8.32 -7.53 -7.69
N GLU A 245 8.41 -8.09 -8.90
CA GLU A 245 8.71 -9.51 -9.10
C GLU A 245 10.02 -9.91 -8.43
N LYS A 246 11.08 -9.12 -8.63
CA LYS A 246 12.37 -9.30 -7.97
C LYS A 246 12.26 -9.24 -6.44
N GLN A 247 11.50 -8.28 -5.91
CA GLN A 247 11.29 -8.12 -4.47
C GLN A 247 10.60 -9.34 -3.88
N LEU A 248 9.43 -9.73 -4.42
CA LEU A 248 8.64 -10.85 -3.90
C LEU A 248 9.40 -12.18 -3.97
N SER A 249 10.16 -12.40 -5.06
CA SER A 249 10.99 -13.59 -5.21
C SER A 249 12.15 -13.67 -4.20
N ALA A 250 12.65 -12.55 -3.73
CA ALA A 250 13.84 -12.48 -2.87
C ALA A 250 13.52 -12.49 -1.36
N ILE A 251 12.31 -12.11 -0.94
CA ILE A 251 11.95 -11.99 0.48
C ILE A 251 11.95 -13.34 1.18
N GLY A 252 11.58 -14.42 0.51
CA GLY A 252 11.66 -15.79 1.03
C GLY A 252 10.83 -16.06 2.29
N PRO A 253 11.08 -17.19 2.98
CA PRO A 253 10.29 -17.64 4.13
C PRO A 253 10.58 -16.92 5.45
N ASP A 254 11.56 -16.02 5.50
CA ASP A 254 11.94 -15.29 6.72
C ASP A 254 10.97 -14.15 7.07
N SER A 255 9.95 -13.94 6.25
CA SER A 255 8.87 -12.98 6.45
C SER A 255 7.54 -13.70 6.72
N ALA A 256 6.77 -13.23 7.70
CA ALA A 256 5.41 -13.67 7.97
C ALA A 256 4.37 -12.97 7.07
N GLY A 257 4.80 -12.02 6.25
CA GLY A 257 3.90 -11.34 5.31
C GLY A 257 4.56 -10.24 4.50
N GLN A 258 3.84 -9.85 3.44
CA GLN A 258 4.24 -8.86 2.46
C GLN A 258 3.00 -8.06 2.07
N ILE A 259 3.02 -6.75 2.33
CA ILE A 259 1.90 -5.85 2.06
C ILE A 259 2.35 -4.84 1.00
N LEU A 260 1.72 -4.87 -0.16
CA LEU A 260 2.03 -3.95 -1.24
C LEU A 260 1.37 -2.59 -1.01
N PHE A 261 2.09 -1.54 -1.27
CA PHE A 261 1.61 -0.17 -1.21
C PHE A 261 1.53 0.40 -2.64
N LEU A 262 0.38 0.83 -3.16
CA LEU A 262 -0.92 1.03 -2.55
C LEU A 262 -2.02 0.41 -3.44
N TRP A 263 -2.95 -0.37 -2.90
CA TRP A 263 -4.14 -0.85 -3.61
C TRP A 263 -5.18 0.26 -3.69
N GLY A 264 -5.10 1.01 -4.76
CA GLY A 264 -5.75 2.27 -5.00
C GLY A 264 -4.77 3.24 -5.63
N TRP A 265 -5.00 4.52 -5.44
CA TRP A 265 -4.12 5.59 -5.89
C TRP A 265 -4.01 6.69 -4.84
N LYS A 266 -2.94 7.46 -4.91
CA LYS A 266 -2.67 8.60 -4.05
C LYS A 266 -1.81 9.59 -4.82
N GLN A 267 -2.06 10.88 -4.64
CA GLN A 267 -1.14 11.91 -5.12
C GLN A 267 0.07 11.95 -4.17
N GLU A 268 1.22 11.53 -4.70
CA GLU A 268 2.51 11.60 -4.04
C GLU A 268 3.59 11.80 -5.11
N VAL A 269 4.01 13.02 -5.35
CA VAL A 269 4.72 13.53 -6.54
C VAL A 269 3.88 13.39 -7.81
N THR A 270 3.37 12.20 -8.06
CA THR A 270 2.42 11.87 -9.12
C THR A 270 1.28 11.01 -8.55
N HIS A 271 0.16 10.95 -9.25
CA HIS A 271 -0.94 10.05 -8.90
C HIS A 271 -0.69 8.59 -9.30
N THR A 272 0.42 8.31 -9.99
CA THR A 272 0.79 6.97 -10.46
C THR A 272 1.94 6.35 -9.69
N TRP A 273 2.66 7.10 -8.82
CA TRP A 273 3.92 6.65 -8.23
C TRP A 273 3.81 5.31 -7.49
N HIS A 274 2.90 5.22 -6.52
CA HIS A 274 2.70 4.02 -5.71
C HIS A 274 1.41 3.28 -6.06
N SER A 275 0.67 3.74 -7.06
CA SER A 275 -0.66 3.21 -7.39
C SER A 275 -0.59 1.84 -8.04
N LEU A 276 -1.31 0.87 -7.49
CA LEU A 276 -1.55 -0.44 -8.11
C LEU A 276 -2.82 -0.44 -8.95
N LEU A 277 -3.74 0.50 -8.67
CA LEU A 277 -4.90 0.82 -9.48
C LEU A 277 -4.79 2.25 -9.99
N LEU A 278 -5.26 2.52 -11.20
CA LEU A 278 -5.43 3.88 -11.69
C LEU A 278 -6.64 4.55 -11.01
N PRO A 279 -6.74 5.90 -11.02
CA PRO A 279 -7.91 6.60 -10.49
C PRO A 279 -9.25 6.16 -11.10
N THR A 280 -9.22 5.66 -12.32
CA THR A 280 -10.36 5.12 -13.06
C THR A 280 -10.68 3.64 -12.76
N GLY A 281 -9.84 2.99 -11.92
CA GLY A 281 -10.10 1.65 -11.38
C GLY A 281 -9.38 0.50 -12.10
N GLU A 282 -8.70 0.75 -13.22
CA GLU A 282 -7.94 -0.28 -13.92
C GLU A 282 -6.74 -0.73 -13.09
N TRP A 283 -6.51 -2.04 -13.05
CA TRP A 283 -5.34 -2.62 -12.44
C TRP A 283 -4.14 -2.65 -13.39
N GLN A 284 -2.94 -2.67 -12.82
CA GLN A 284 -1.68 -2.62 -13.56
C GLN A 284 -0.95 -3.98 -13.48
N GLN A 285 0.12 -4.14 -14.25
CA GLN A 285 0.92 -5.38 -14.30
C GLN A 285 1.34 -5.88 -12.90
N SER A 286 1.48 -5.03 -11.92
CA SER A 286 1.78 -5.42 -10.53
C SER A 286 0.76 -6.41 -9.96
N ALA A 287 -0.52 -6.36 -10.37
CA ALA A 287 -1.53 -7.32 -9.96
C ALA A 287 -1.27 -8.74 -10.52
N GLU A 288 -0.70 -8.85 -11.73
CA GLU A 288 -0.26 -10.15 -12.27
C GLU A 288 0.89 -10.74 -11.44
N ILE A 289 1.85 -9.89 -11.07
CA ILE A 289 3.01 -10.30 -10.26
C ILE A 289 2.53 -10.78 -8.88
N MET A 290 1.57 -10.06 -8.25
CA MET A 290 0.92 -10.49 -7.01
C MET A 290 0.27 -11.87 -7.19
N ALA A 291 -0.57 -12.00 -8.20
CA ALA A 291 -1.29 -13.25 -8.46
C ALA A 291 -0.32 -14.42 -8.70
N ALA A 292 0.72 -14.22 -9.49
CA ALA A 292 1.73 -15.26 -9.73
C ALA A 292 2.48 -15.65 -8.45
N ALA A 293 2.85 -14.68 -7.62
CA ALA A 293 3.58 -14.92 -6.37
C ALA A 293 2.73 -15.63 -5.30
N TRP A 294 1.41 -15.36 -5.27
CA TRP A 294 0.52 -15.81 -4.20
C TRP A 294 -0.50 -16.86 -4.63
N GLY A 295 -0.33 -17.44 -5.81
CA GLY A 295 -1.13 -18.56 -6.31
C GLY A 295 -2.54 -18.15 -6.78
N GLY A 296 -2.74 -16.87 -7.07
CA GLY A 296 -3.97 -16.31 -7.62
C GLY A 296 -3.98 -16.23 -9.15
N ARG A 297 -4.97 -15.50 -9.67
CA ARG A 297 -5.12 -15.19 -11.10
C ARG A 297 -5.77 -13.82 -11.26
N THR A 298 -5.40 -13.12 -12.32
CA THR A 298 -6.07 -11.89 -12.75
C THR A 298 -7.49 -12.17 -13.25
N PRO A 299 -8.39 -11.19 -13.24
CA PRO A 299 -9.74 -11.32 -13.77
C PRO A 299 -9.74 -11.85 -15.21
N GLY A 300 -10.44 -12.94 -15.46
CA GLY A 300 -10.50 -13.60 -16.78
C GLY A 300 -9.17 -14.17 -17.29
N GLY A 301 -8.10 -14.13 -16.51
CA GLY A 301 -6.75 -14.47 -16.95
C GLY A 301 -6.11 -13.41 -17.83
N ASN A 302 -6.70 -12.23 -17.91
CA ASN A 302 -6.22 -11.08 -18.69
C ASN A 302 -4.85 -10.61 -18.21
N ARG A 303 -4.00 -10.12 -19.11
CA ARG A 303 -2.71 -9.52 -18.82
C ARG A 303 -2.74 -8.04 -19.14
N ALA A 304 -2.12 -7.22 -18.29
CA ALA A 304 -2.08 -5.78 -18.51
C ALA A 304 -1.17 -5.41 -19.68
N PRO A 305 -1.44 -4.29 -20.35
CA PRO A 305 -0.51 -3.73 -21.33
C PRO A 305 0.89 -3.48 -20.78
N ARG A 306 1.86 -3.43 -21.65
CA ARG A 306 3.28 -3.17 -21.35
C ARG A 306 3.75 -1.90 -22.04
N ILE A 307 4.51 -1.08 -21.30
CA ILE A 307 5.25 0.05 -21.88
C ILE A 307 6.72 -0.37 -22.00
N ALA A 308 7.17 -0.64 -23.21
CA ALA A 308 8.55 -0.98 -23.53
C ALA A 308 9.44 0.26 -23.53
N ALA A 309 8.93 1.39 -24.06
CA ALA A 309 9.64 2.66 -24.07
C ALA A 309 8.67 3.85 -24.01
N LEU A 310 9.09 4.88 -23.28
CA LEU A 310 8.44 6.19 -23.24
C LEU A 310 9.53 7.25 -23.12
N ALA A 311 9.66 8.13 -24.11
CA ALA A 311 10.70 9.14 -24.13
C ALA A 311 10.33 10.36 -24.97
N PHE A 312 10.89 11.52 -24.64
CA PHE A 312 10.92 12.65 -25.56
C PHE A 312 11.87 12.36 -26.75
N ALA A 313 11.48 12.82 -27.93
CA ALA A 313 12.29 12.65 -29.13
C ALA A 313 13.60 13.45 -29.10
N ASN A 314 13.63 14.55 -28.33
CA ASN A 314 14.75 15.46 -28.25
C ASN A 314 15.18 15.68 -26.78
N SER A 315 14.68 16.72 -26.12
CA SER A 315 15.07 17.14 -24.78
C SER A 315 13.86 17.23 -23.86
N ASP A 316 14.07 17.07 -22.57
CA ASP A 316 13.11 17.36 -21.51
C ASP A 316 13.09 18.84 -21.12
N VAL A 317 13.95 19.67 -21.74
CA VAL A 317 13.97 21.13 -21.61
C VAL A 317 13.79 21.74 -22.99
N ILE A 318 12.79 22.61 -23.15
CA ILE A 318 12.42 23.25 -24.41
C ILE A 318 12.28 24.75 -24.30
N ALA A 319 12.61 25.48 -25.35
CA ALA A 319 12.40 26.92 -25.41
C ALA A 319 10.90 27.26 -25.54
N PRO A 320 10.43 28.40 -24.99
CA PRO A 320 9.07 28.87 -25.13
C PRO A 320 8.63 28.95 -26.60
N GLY A 321 7.40 28.53 -26.87
CA GLY A 321 6.83 28.52 -28.23
C GLY A 321 7.30 27.38 -29.13
N ARG A 322 8.22 26.53 -28.68
CA ARG A 322 8.62 25.30 -29.43
C ARG A 322 7.70 24.15 -29.09
N GLU A 323 7.61 23.21 -30.02
CA GLU A 323 6.92 21.95 -29.80
C GLU A 323 7.88 20.87 -29.29
N ILE A 324 7.36 19.93 -28.48
CA ILE A 324 8.04 18.75 -28.03
C ILE A 324 7.24 17.52 -28.45
N VAL A 325 7.94 16.49 -28.88
CA VAL A 325 7.33 15.21 -29.27
C VAL A 325 7.75 14.14 -28.29
N ALA A 326 6.79 13.43 -27.71
CA ALA A 326 7.05 12.20 -26.97
C ALA A 326 6.61 10.99 -27.81
N ARG A 327 7.35 9.88 -27.65
CA ARG A 327 7.09 8.61 -28.31
C ARG A 327 6.84 7.53 -27.29
N LEU A 328 5.89 6.66 -27.62
CA LEU A 328 5.48 5.50 -26.83
C LEU A 328 5.68 4.23 -27.66
N ASP A 329 6.31 3.24 -27.05
CA ASP A 329 6.28 1.85 -27.51
C ASP A 329 5.52 1.03 -26.46
N ALA A 330 4.35 0.57 -26.81
CA ALA A 330 3.47 -0.19 -25.93
C ALA A 330 2.83 -1.36 -26.69
N SER A 331 2.61 -2.46 -26.00
CA SER A 331 2.00 -3.66 -26.53
C SER A 331 1.10 -4.32 -25.50
N ASP A 332 0.17 -5.14 -25.97
CA ASP A 332 -0.63 -6.00 -25.14
C ASP A 332 -0.21 -7.46 -25.30
N PRO A 333 0.07 -8.19 -24.18
CA PRO A 333 0.50 -9.59 -24.27
C PRO A 333 -0.56 -10.56 -24.79
N ASP A 334 -1.85 -10.19 -24.69
CA ASP A 334 -2.99 -10.98 -25.17
C ASP A 334 -3.41 -10.59 -26.60
N GLY A 335 -2.79 -9.54 -27.15
CA GLY A 335 -3.09 -9.02 -28.49
C GLY A 335 -4.29 -8.10 -28.53
N ASP A 336 -4.71 -7.55 -27.38
CA ASP A 336 -5.84 -6.64 -27.31
C ASP A 336 -5.56 -5.28 -27.95
N SER A 337 -6.59 -4.64 -28.46
CA SER A 337 -6.49 -3.29 -29.02
C SER A 337 -6.27 -2.27 -27.92
N LEU A 338 -5.22 -1.47 -28.03
CA LEU A 338 -4.85 -0.48 -27.06
C LEU A 338 -5.56 0.87 -27.28
N ILE A 339 -6.03 1.45 -26.17
CA ILE A 339 -6.55 2.81 -26.09
C ILE A 339 -5.51 3.64 -25.33
N VAL A 340 -4.96 4.66 -25.98
CA VAL A 340 -3.89 5.50 -25.39
C VAL A 340 -4.43 6.89 -25.12
N GLU A 341 -4.28 7.33 -23.88
CA GLU A 341 -4.63 8.67 -23.43
C GLU A 341 -3.40 9.41 -22.94
N TRP A 342 -3.31 10.68 -23.33
CA TRP A 342 -2.24 11.59 -22.94
C TRP A 342 -2.78 12.73 -22.11
N GLU A 343 -2.06 13.07 -21.05
CA GLU A 343 -2.40 14.17 -20.18
C GLU A 343 -1.17 14.99 -19.80
N ILE A 344 -1.33 16.30 -19.63
CA ILE A 344 -0.28 17.19 -19.12
C ILE A 344 -0.77 17.81 -17.83
N MET A 345 0.06 17.69 -16.79
CA MET A 345 -0.17 18.34 -15.52
C MET A 345 1.01 19.25 -15.15
N GLU A 346 0.78 20.14 -14.21
CA GLU A 346 1.85 20.86 -13.53
C GLU A 346 2.79 19.87 -12.83
N GLU A 347 4.09 20.13 -12.83
CA GLU A 347 5.05 19.34 -12.07
C GLU A 347 4.97 19.71 -10.59
N GLN A 348 4.93 18.71 -9.72
CA GLN A 348 5.01 18.91 -8.28
C GLN A 348 6.39 19.45 -7.89
N GLN A 349 6.46 20.71 -7.51
CA GLN A 349 7.73 21.35 -7.17
C GLN A 349 8.07 21.27 -5.68
N THR A 350 7.05 21.18 -4.84
CA THR A 350 7.23 21.07 -3.40
C THR A 350 6.98 19.64 -2.98
N LEU A 351 8.06 18.90 -2.79
CA LEU A 351 7.95 17.56 -2.22
C LEU A 351 7.55 17.71 -0.75
N LEU A 352 6.36 17.28 -0.42
CA LEU A 352 5.92 17.15 0.96
C LEU A 352 6.60 15.94 1.61
N LYS A 353 6.53 15.89 2.92
CA LYS A 353 7.04 14.73 3.65
C LYS A 353 6.21 13.50 3.30
N ALA A 354 6.87 12.36 3.17
CA ALA A 354 6.21 11.10 2.81
C ALA A 354 4.97 10.84 3.67
N GLY A 355 3.87 10.52 3.04
CA GLY A 355 2.59 10.31 3.70
C GLY A 355 1.71 11.55 3.90
N ASP A 356 2.20 12.77 3.68
CA ASP A 356 1.38 13.97 3.76
C ASP A 356 0.50 14.11 2.50
N ALA A 357 -0.68 14.73 2.66
CA ALA A 357 -1.60 14.94 1.55
C ALA A 357 -1.04 16.03 0.61
N GLU A 358 -0.92 15.71 -0.67
CA GLU A 358 -0.52 16.66 -1.70
C GLU A 358 -1.73 17.27 -2.40
N PRO A 359 -1.65 18.55 -2.83
CA PRO A 359 -2.73 19.19 -3.54
C PRO A 359 -2.93 18.58 -4.94
N GLU A 360 -4.15 18.72 -5.47
CA GLU A 360 -4.42 18.41 -6.87
C GLU A 360 -3.66 19.38 -7.79
N LEU A 361 -3.03 18.82 -8.82
CA LEU A 361 -2.20 19.57 -9.76
C LEU A 361 -3.05 20.07 -10.94
N ARG A 362 -2.71 21.25 -11.44
CA ARG A 362 -3.37 21.86 -12.58
C ARG A 362 -3.10 21.09 -13.88
N ARG A 363 -4.14 20.91 -14.70
CA ARG A 363 -4.10 20.21 -15.99
C ARG A 363 -4.04 21.17 -17.16
N PHE A 364 -3.40 20.75 -18.26
CA PHE A 364 -3.19 21.56 -19.46
C PHE A 364 -3.61 20.83 -20.75
N PRO A 365 -4.88 20.44 -20.90
CA PRO A 365 -5.33 19.69 -22.07
C PRO A 365 -5.12 20.44 -23.38
N GLN A 366 -5.16 21.80 -23.35
CA GLN A 366 -4.95 22.65 -24.53
C GLN A 366 -3.50 22.61 -25.07
N ALA A 367 -2.56 22.07 -24.31
CA ALA A 367 -1.16 21.94 -24.73
C ALA A 367 -0.92 20.71 -25.59
N ILE A 368 -1.84 19.77 -25.67
CA ILE A 368 -1.80 18.63 -26.60
C ILE A 368 -2.22 19.13 -27.98
N ARG A 369 -1.26 19.18 -28.93
CA ARG A 369 -1.47 19.66 -30.31
C ARG A 369 -1.89 18.55 -31.25
N ALA A 370 -1.33 17.38 -31.08
CA ALA A 370 -1.69 16.17 -31.80
C ALA A 370 -1.40 14.96 -30.92
N ALA A 371 -2.25 13.95 -30.99
CA ALA A 371 -2.08 12.71 -30.25
C ALA A 371 -2.41 11.50 -31.14
N ALA A 372 -1.59 10.47 -31.02
CA ALA A 372 -1.76 9.16 -31.62
C ALA A 372 -1.39 8.09 -30.57
N ASN A 373 -1.67 6.83 -30.86
CA ASN A 373 -1.38 5.73 -29.94
C ASN A 373 0.12 5.57 -29.62
N ASN A 374 1.01 6.02 -30.49
CA ASN A 374 2.46 5.86 -30.32
C ASN A 374 3.22 7.18 -30.20
N ALA A 375 2.56 8.33 -30.25
CA ALA A 375 3.22 9.63 -30.14
C ALA A 375 2.25 10.75 -29.75
N VAL A 376 2.78 11.77 -29.12
CA VAL A 376 2.07 13.02 -28.81
C VAL A 376 2.97 14.21 -29.13
N THR A 377 2.37 15.27 -29.67
CA THR A 377 3.03 16.57 -29.87
C THR A 377 2.42 17.58 -28.89
N LEU A 378 3.27 18.25 -28.12
CA LEU A 378 2.91 19.23 -27.11
C LEU A 378 3.42 20.61 -27.52
N GLY A 379 2.70 21.67 -27.14
CA GLY A 379 3.13 23.04 -27.40
C GLY A 379 2.20 24.09 -26.78
N GLY A 380 2.63 25.34 -26.83
CA GLY A 380 1.85 26.48 -26.33
C GLY A 380 1.83 26.60 -24.79
N LEU A 381 2.79 25.99 -24.11
CA LEU A 381 2.98 26.14 -22.67
C LEU A 381 3.83 27.40 -22.37
N ALA A 382 3.50 28.06 -21.26
CA ALA A 382 4.33 29.13 -20.70
C ALA A 382 5.62 28.56 -20.07
N PRO A 383 6.64 29.38 -19.78
CA PRO A 383 7.76 28.95 -18.95
C PRO A 383 7.27 28.33 -17.63
N GLY A 384 7.81 27.15 -17.30
CA GLY A 384 7.38 26.39 -16.12
C GLY A 384 7.78 24.92 -16.19
N ALA A 385 7.52 24.18 -15.12
CA ALA A 385 7.74 22.74 -15.02
C ALA A 385 6.43 21.98 -15.17
N TYR A 386 6.45 20.88 -15.92
CA TYR A 386 5.30 20.10 -16.31
C TYR A 386 5.63 18.62 -16.29
N ARG A 387 4.59 17.79 -16.29
CA ARG A 387 4.71 16.33 -16.46
C ARG A 387 3.69 15.84 -17.48
N LEU A 388 4.19 15.11 -18.47
CA LEU A 388 3.38 14.41 -19.45
C LEU A 388 3.07 13.02 -18.89
N TYR A 389 1.81 12.65 -18.85
CA TYR A 389 1.33 11.31 -18.50
C TYR A 389 0.82 10.58 -19.72
N VAL A 390 0.97 9.27 -19.71
CA VAL A 390 0.33 8.37 -20.67
C VAL A 390 -0.34 7.21 -19.91
N THR A 391 -1.56 6.91 -20.30
CA THR A 391 -2.31 5.73 -19.88
C THR A 391 -2.62 4.89 -21.10
N VAL A 392 -2.29 3.60 -21.02
CA VAL A 392 -2.51 2.61 -22.09
C VAL A 392 -3.49 1.56 -21.55
N ARG A 393 -4.70 1.49 -22.08
CA ARG A 393 -5.77 0.57 -21.65
C ARG A 393 -6.00 -0.53 -22.68
N ASP A 394 -6.34 -1.72 -22.19
CA ASP A 394 -6.72 -2.88 -23.01
C ASP A 394 -8.22 -2.99 -23.25
N GLY A 395 -9.03 -2.13 -22.62
CA GLY A 395 -10.50 -2.22 -22.66
C GLY A 395 -11.10 -3.41 -21.90
N LYS A 396 -10.28 -4.17 -21.15
CA LYS A 396 -10.69 -5.34 -20.35
C LYS A 396 -10.45 -5.17 -18.86
N GLY A 397 -10.19 -3.95 -18.41
CA GLY A 397 -10.03 -3.59 -17.01
C GLY A 397 -8.58 -3.51 -16.54
N ALA A 398 -7.60 -3.69 -17.43
CA ALA A 398 -6.20 -3.48 -17.12
C ALA A 398 -5.60 -2.28 -17.89
N ALA A 399 -4.54 -1.72 -17.34
CA ALA A 399 -3.84 -0.62 -17.96
C ALA A 399 -2.33 -0.61 -17.62
N ALA A 400 -1.57 0.10 -18.44
CA ALA A 400 -0.21 0.53 -18.11
C ALA A 400 -0.15 2.06 -18.02
N ALA A 401 0.72 2.57 -17.17
CA ALA A 401 0.94 4.00 -16.99
C ALA A 401 2.42 4.35 -17.03
N GLY A 402 2.70 5.54 -17.53
CA GLY A 402 4.03 6.13 -17.53
C GLY A 402 3.95 7.65 -17.57
N ASN A 403 5.03 8.32 -17.22
CA ASN A 403 5.08 9.76 -17.29
C ASN A 403 6.50 10.26 -17.56
N LEU A 404 6.62 11.50 -18.00
CA LEU A 404 7.87 12.18 -18.31
C LEU A 404 7.80 13.62 -17.76
N PRO A 405 8.67 14.00 -16.81
CA PRO A 405 8.82 15.39 -16.40
C PRO A 405 9.52 16.19 -17.49
N PHE A 406 9.10 17.45 -17.72
CA PHE A 406 9.74 18.35 -18.66
C PHE A 406 9.59 19.81 -18.24
N ARG A 407 10.43 20.67 -18.80
CA ARG A 407 10.47 22.10 -18.47
C ARG A 407 10.48 22.96 -19.73
N VAL A 408 9.77 24.08 -19.67
CA VAL A 408 9.77 25.16 -20.65
C VAL A 408 10.55 26.35 -20.07
N GLU A 409 11.67 26.75 -20.69
CA GLU A 409 12.53 27.86 -20.24
C GLU A 409 13.29 28.54 -21.37
#